data_d5e79dbacf51820d580559c5286038a3
#
_entry.id   d5e79dbacf51820d580559c5286038a3
#
_cell.length_a   1.000
_cell.length_b   1.000
_cell.length_c   1.000
_cell.angle_alpha   90.00
_cell.angle_beta   90.00
_cell.angle_gamma   90.00
#
_symmetry.space_group_name_H-M   'P 1'
#
loop_
_entity.id
_entity.type
_entity.pdbx_description
1 polymer ?
#
loop_
_entity_poly.entity_id
_entity_poly.type
_entity_poly.pdbx_seq_one_letter_code
_entity_poly.pdbx_strand_id
1 'polypeptide(L)'
;MNRIFTLSILLAIAVMALGDAQAQDKPPEGDKELLAELKTYQHKIVYESNRDGNFELYLCNADGSNPVNLTNTKDIDELYPKPSPDGTKICFLTDEGKGDAKVRNVYFMNSDGSGRVKIATNGREPCWSPDGTKIAYMKGEFEKFTYSDFATKGLFIYDLKTKQTREHVNKGLEHLYTLNWSADGKWFVATVHAGMNFRHNILAIEADGNKFYDLKLDGCRPNLSPDGKKVTWGHGDYCAGVADIDFSGAVPTATNIIDVVESKNPIETYHVTWSPDMKYLTFTKGPKFKGKSLKGLLPEFPGVEAPGWNVCVADAKKKNRWVAITTDGRSNKQPCWVVVAMPKRKQEGRKE
;
A
#
# COMPACT_ATOMS: atom_id res chain seq x y z
N MET A 1 0.90 73.48 40.41
CA MET A 1 -0.37 72.87 39.98
C MET A 1 -0.11 72.13 38.66
N ASN A 2 0.37 70.90 38.72
CA ASN A 2 0.58 70.07 37.51
C ASN A 2 -0.18 68.81 37.70
N ARG A 3 -1.23 68.57 36.89
CA ARG A 3 -2.00 67.35 36.82
C ARG A 3 -1.32 66.40 35.84
N ILE A 4 -0.89 65.26 36.36
CA ILE A 4 -0.37 64.13 35.60
C ILE A 4 -1.55 63.27 35.18
N PHE A 5 -1.80 63.14 33.87
CA PHE A 5 -2.77 62.21 33.30
C PHE A 5 -2.06 60.87 33.12
N THR A 6 -2.48 59.86 33.87
CA THR A 6 -2.08 58.44 33.64
C THR A 6 -3.00 57.84 32.59
N LEU A 7 -2.42 57.51 31.46
CA LEU A 7 -3.10 56.79 30.38
C LEU A 7 -2.95 55.28 30.60
N SER A 8 -4.03 54.59 31.02
CA SER A 8 -4.07 53.15 31.14
C SER A 8 -4.33 52.54 29.78
N ILE A 9 -3.32 51.86 29.20
CA ILE A 9 -3.47 51.05 27.99
C ILE A 9 -3.97 49.66 28.40
N LEU A 10 -5.23 49.36 28.14
CA LEU A 10 -5.78 48.01 28.18
C LEU A 10 -5.31 47.24 26.95
N LEU A 11 -4.38 46.32 27.16
CA LEU A 11 -3.95 45.36 26.13
C LEU A 11 -4.97 44.23 26.09
N ALA A 12 -5.88 44.25 25.11
CA ALA A 12 -6.79 43.13 24.82
C ALA A 12 -6.00 42.05 24.09
N ILE A 13 -5.65 40.96 24.81
CA ILE A 13 -5.11 39.74 24.19
C ILE A 13 -6.28 38.99 23.56
N ALA A 14 -6.42 39.13 22.25
CA ALA A 14 -7.27 38.27 21.46
C ALA A 14 -6.60 36.88 21.36
N VAL A 15 -7.03 35.93 22.20
CA VAL A 15 -6.72 34.52 22.04
C VAL A 15 -7.49 34.07 20.79
N MET A 16 -6.81 34.05 19.63
CA MET A 16 -7.32 33.31 18.48
C MET A 16 -7.25 31.84 18.85
N ALA A 17 -8.38 31.27 19.22
CA ALA A 17 -8.58 29.83 19.20
C ALA A 17 -8.42 29.40 17.72
N LEU A 18 -7.26 28.83 17.39
CA LEU A 18 -7.10 27.99 16.21
C LEU A 18 -7.98 26.77 16.46
N GLY A 19 -9.26 26.89 16.08
CA GLY A 19 -10.13 25.74 15.99
C GLY A 19 -9.52 24.79 14.99
N ASP A 20 -9.20 23.57 15.43
CA ASP A 20 -8.98 22.44 14.56
C ASP A 20 -10.21 22.35 13.65
N ALA A 21 -10.05 22.77 12.39
CA ALA A 21 -11.03 22.52 11.37
C ALA A 21 -11.05 20.99 11.19
N GLN A 22 -11.96 20.32 11.89
CA GLN A 22 -12.30 18.94 11.58
C GLN A 22 -12.62 18.93 10.08
N ALA A 23 -11.79 18.21 9.31
CA ALA A 23 -12.04 17.99 7.91
C ALA A 23 -13.42 17.35 7.80
N GLN A 24 -14.42 18.12 7.33
CA GLN A 24 -15.75 17.58 7.08
C GLN A 24 -15.60 16.52 6.00
N ASP A 25 -16.01 15.30 6.28
CA ASP A 25 -16.06 14.22 5.30
C ASP A 25 -16.90 14.67 4.11
N LYS A 26 -16.25 14.83 2.96
CA LYS A 26 -16.94 15.10 1.72
C LYS A 26 -17.72 13.84 1.31
N PRO A 27 -18.89 13.99 0.65
CA PRO A 27 -19.59 12.82 0.12
C PRO A 27 -18.67 12.03 -0.82
N PRO A 28 -18.73 10.68 -0.83
CA PRO A 28 -17.93 9.86 -1.71
C PRO A 28 -18.01 10.30 -3.17
N GLU A 29 -16.86 10.45 -3.83
CA GLU A 29 -16.78 10.68 -5.27
C GLU A 29 -16.86 9.35 -6.00
N GLY A 30 -17.69 9.26 -7.06
CA GLY A 30 -17.76 8.09 -7.93
C GLY A 30 -19.13 7.42 -7.95
N ASP A 31 -19.14 6.12 -8.25
CA ASP A 31 -20.34 5.31 -8.51
C ASP A 31 -21.07 4.93 -7.21
N LYS A 32 -22.30 5.48 -7.02
CA LYS A 32 -23.13 5.23 -5.82
C LYS A 32 -23.69 3.81 -5.75
N GLU A 33 -23.92 3.17 -6.89
CA GLU A 33 -24.41 1.79 -6.93
C GLU A 33 -23.29 0.84 -6.51
N LEU A 34 -22.05 1.07 -6.98
CA LEU A 34 -20.89 0.33 -6.52
C LEU A 34 -20.70 0.49 -5.00
N LEU A 35 -20.84 1.70 -4.46
CA LEU A 35 -20.78 1.92 -3.01
C LEU A 35 -21.84 1.11 -2.26
N ALA A 36 -23.05 0.99 -2.80
CA ALA A 36 -24.12 0.19 -2.20
C ALA A 36 -23.80 -1.32 -2.24
N GLU A 37 -23.20 -1.83 -3.33
CA GLU A 37 -22.73 -3.20 -3.44
C GLU A 37 -21.62 -3.51 -2.39
N LEU A 38 -20.70 -2.58 -2.20
CA LEU A 38 -19.57 -2.73 -1.25
C LEU A 38 -20.03 -2.81 0.22
N LYS A 39 -21.19 -2.23 0.59
CA LYS A 39 -21.74 -2.34 1.96
C LYS A 39 -22.00 -3.78 2.39
N THR A 40 -22.28 -4.66 1.45
CA THR A 40 -22.55 -6.09 1.72
C THR A 40 -21.35 -6.99 1.40
N TYR A 41 -20.26 -6.40 0.92
CA TYR A 41 -19.05 -7.17 0.59
C TYR A 41 -18.29 -7.53 1.85
N GLN A 42 -17.97 -8.81 2.01
CA GLN A 42 -17.47 -9.36 3.28
C GLN A 42 -16.01 -9.02 3.60
N HIS A 43 -15.16 -8.84 2.56
CA HIS A 43 -13.74 -8.58 2.76
C HIS A 43 -13.50 -7.13 3.18
N LYS A 44 -12.42 -6.92 3.88
CA LYS A 44 -12.04 -5.59 4.41
C LYS A 44 -10.86 -5.02 3.64
N ILE A 45 -10.58 -3.74 3.89
CA ILE A 45 -9.45 -3.03 3.29
C ILE A 45 -8.59 -2.47 4.41
N VAL A 46 -7.27 -2.76 4.35
CA VAL A 46 -6.26 -2.13 5.19
C VAL A 46 -5.48 -1.12 4.37
N TYR A 47 -5.13 0.02 4.96
CA TYR A 47 -4.41 1.11 4.30
C TYR A 47 -3.62 1.96 5.29
N GLU A 48 -2.62 2.72 4.82
CA GLU A 48 -1.93 3.71 5.62
C GLU A 48 -2.68 5.04 5.60
N SER A 49 -2.77 5.72 6.76
CA SER A 49 -3.43 7.03 6.89
C SER A 49 -2.73 7.90 7.93
N ASN A 50 -2.56 9.20 7.63
CA ASN A 50 -1.98 10.16 8.57
C ASN A 50 -3.03 10.98 9.34
N ARG A 51 -4.26 10.46 9.49
CA ARG A 51 -5.38 11.20 10.12
C ARG A 51 -5.17 11.52 11.58
N ASP A 52 -4.34 10.75 12.30
CA ASP A 52 -4.03 10.94 13.72
C ASP A 52 -2.74 11.71 13.97
N GLY A 53 -2.11 12.30 12.93
CA GLY A 53 -0.92 13.14 13.03
C GLY A 53 0.39 12.45 12.66
N ASN A 54 0.44 11.13 12.63
CA ASN A 54 1.45 10.27 12.02
C ASN A 54 0.76 9.22 11.15
N PHE A 55 1.52 8.46 10.37
CA PHE A 55 0.95 7.37 9.58
C PHE A 55 0.68 6.15 10.46
N GLU A 56 -0.55 5.67 10.38
CA GLU A 56 -1.04 4.48 11.07
C GLU A 56 -1.72 3.54 10.08
N LEU A 57 -1.87 2.26 10.43
CA LEU A 57 -2.62 1.30 9.63
C LEU A 57 -4.08 1.26 10.06
N TYR A 58 -4.97 1.54 9.12
CA TYR A 58 -6.41 1.51 9.32
C TYR A 58 -7.03 0.32 8.60
N LEU A 59 -7.95 -0.36 9.27
CA LEU A 59 -8.80 -1.42 8.71
C LEU A 59 -10.24 -0.93 8.64
N CYS A 60 -10.88 -1.01 7.46
CA CYS A 60 -12.27 -0.64 7.29
C CYS A 60 -13.05 -1.71 6.51
N ASN A 61 -14.38 -1.58 6.49
CA ASN A 61 -15.22 -2.34 5.56
C ASN A 61 -14.93 -1.91 4.11
N ALA A 62 -15.37 -2.71 3.15
CA ALA A 62 -15.13 -2.45 1.72
C ALA A 62 -15.70 -1.11 1.22
N ASP A 63 -16.75 -0.60 1.86
CA ASP A 63 -17.37 0.69 1.58
C ASP A 63 -16.74 1.87 2.35
N GLY A 64 -15.64 1.63 3.08
CA GLY A 64 -14.95 2.63 3.90
C GLY A 64 -15.54 2.82 5.30
N SER A 65 -16.68 2.22 5.61
CA SER A 65 -17.29 2.33 6.93
C SER A 65 -16.50 1.60 8.03
N ASN A 66 -16.71 2.01 9.30
CA ASN A 66 -16.10 1.42 10.48
C ASN A 66 -14.56 1.35 10.41
N PRO A 67 -13.85 2.44 10.14
CA PRO A 67 -12.39 2.46 10.16
C PRO A 67 -11.88 2.26 11.59
N VAL A 68 -10.95 1.33 11.76
CA VAL A 68 -10.29 1.00 13.04
C VAL A 68 -8.79 1.19 12.88
N ASN A 69 -8.17 2.00 13.76
CA ASN A 69 -6.72 2.11 13.84
C ASN A 69 -6.16 0.82 14.46
N LEU A 70 -5.34 0.08 13.71
CA LEU A 70 -4.72 -1.19 14.14
C LEU A 70 -3.43 -0.98 14.92
N THR A 71 -2.76 0.14 14.75
CA THR A 71 -1.38 0.33 15.26
C THR A 71 -1.31 1.30 16.42
N ASN A 72 -1.95 2.44 16.35
CA ASN A 72 -2.14 3.43 17.42
C ASN A 72 -0.83 3.79 18.17
N THR A 73 0.23 4.15 17.44
CA THR A 73 1.53 4.52 17.99
C THR A 73 1.87 5.98 17.65
N LYS A 74 2.29 6.78 18.64
CA LYS A 74 2.47 8.24 18.48
C LYS A 74 3.73 8.67 17.73
N ASP A 75 4.80 7.89 17.85
CA ASP A 75 6.14 8.30 17.41
C ASP A 75 6.72 7.39 16.30
N ILE A 76 5.90 6.53 15.73
CA ILE A 76 6.27 5.57 14.69
C ILE A 76 5.28 5.73 13.55
N ASP A 77 5.77 5.85 12.31
CA ASP A 77 4.91 5.74 11.13
C ASP A 77 4.79 4.27 10.75
N GLU A 78 3.57 3.73 10.66
CA GLU A 78 3.29 2.41 10.10
C GLU A 78 2.73 2.54 8.69
N LEU A 79 3.32 1.78 7.78
CA LEU A 79 3.22 2.02 6.34
C LEU A 79 3.10 0.71 5.56
N TYR A 80 2.61 0.81 4.32
CA TYR A 80 2.71 -0.25 3.33
C TYR A 80 2.19 -1.61 3.83
N PRO A 81 0.92 -1.71 4.26
CA PRO A 81 0.37 -2.97 4.77
C PRO A 81 0.19 -3.99 3.66
N LYS A 82 0.57 -5.24 3.94
CA LYS A 82 0.36 -6.39 3.07
C LYS A 82 -0.25 -7.55 3.86
N PRO A 83 -1.54 -7.82 3.72
CA PRO A 83 -2.20 -8.95 4.35
C PRO A 83 -1.67 -10.29 3.87
N SER A 84 -1.64 -11.29 4.77
CA SER A 84 -1.37 -12.68 4.42
C SER A 84 -2.50 -13.27 3.57
N PRO A 85 -2.24 -14.30 2.75
CA PRO A 85 -3.25 -14.91 1.88
C PRO A 85 -4.49 -15.41 2.62
N ASP A 86 -4.35 -15.84 3.87
CA ASP A 86 -5.44 -16.30 4.73
C ASP A 86 -6.14 -15.16 5.51
N GLY A 87 -5.63 -13.93 5.42
CA GLY A 87 -6.15 -12.74 6.10
C GLY A 87 -5.89 -12.70 7.60
N THR A 88 -5.12 -13.63 8.18
CA THR A 88 -4.87 -13.70 9.63
C THR A 88 -3.77 -12.77 10.11
N LYS A 89 -2.88 -12.33 9.20
CA LYS A 89 -1.72 -11.49 9.50
C LYS A 89 -1.56 -10.35 8.49
N ILE A 90 -0.76 -9.36 8.89
CA ILE A 90 -0.37 -8.22 8.05
C ILE A 90 1.14 -8.04 8.23
N CYS A 91 1.93 -8.07 7.14
CA CYS A 91 3.29 -7.53 7.17
C CYS A 91 3.27 -6.07 6.72
N PHE A 92 4.19 -5.27 7.25
CA PHE A 92 4.17 -3.83 7.05
C PHE A 92 5.54 -3.21 7.30
N LEU A 93 5.68 -1.95 6.97
CA LEU A 93 6.85 -1.14 7.26
C LEU A 93 6.60 -0.26 8.48
N THR A 94 7.67 0.03 9.21
CA THR A 94 7.70 1.12 10.20
C THR A 94 8.82 2.08 9.87
N ASP A 95 8.58 3.38 10.07
CA ASP A 95 9.63 4.40 10.12
C ASP A 95 9.83 4.81 11.58
N GLU A 96 10.94 4.39 12.17
CA GLU A 96 11.27 4.60 13.58
C GLU A 96 12.42 5.61 13.73
N GLY A 97 12.39 6.40 14.81
CA GLY A 97 13.41 7.40 15.11
C GLY A 97 13.18 8.73 14.37
N LYS A 98 14.11 9.68 14.60
CA LYS A 98 14.01 11.05 14.05
C LYS A 98 15.35 11.48 13.43
N GLY A 99 15.28 12.35 12.42
CA GLY A 99 16.48 12.88 11.76
C GLY A 99 17.37 11.78 11.19
N ASP A 100 18.67 11.85 11.46
CA ASP A 100 19.65 10.87 10.96
C ASP A 100 19.52 9.48 11.63
N ALA A 101 18.80 9.37 12.74
CA ALA A 101 18.51 8.09 13.40
C ALA A 101 17.22 7.43 12.87
N LYS A 102 16.54 8.04 11.89
CA LYS A 102 15.35 7.43 11.29
C LYS A 102 15.73 6.18 10.51
N VAL A 103 15.01 5.08 10.73
CA VAL A 103 15.23 3.80 10.06
C VAL A 103 13.90 3.17 9.67
N ARG A 104 13.84 2.58 8.48
CA ARG A 104 12.69 1.81 7.99
C ARG A 104 12.88 0.35 8.29
N ASN A 105 11.91 -0.28 8.94
CA ASN A 105 11.97 -1.68 9.35
C ASN A 105 10.81 -2.47 8.78
N VAL A 106 10.95 -3.80 8.73
CA VAL A 106 9.88 -4.72 8.35
C VAL A 106 9.36 -5.44 9.60
N TYR A 107 8.04 -5.43 9.74
CA TYR A 107 7.30 -6.12 10.79
C TYR A 107 6.21 -7.01 10.21
N PHE A 108 5.68 -7.91 11.04
CA PHE A 108 4.35 -8.47 10.85
C PHE A 108 3.59 -8.47 12.17
N MET A 109 2.26 -8.55 12.08
CA MET A 109 1.35 -8.62 13.23
C MET A 109 0.12 -9.47 12.87
N ASN A 110 -0.72 -9.79 13.85
CA ASN A 110 -2.05 -10.34 13.59
C ASN A 110 -2.95 -9.26 12.93
N SER A 111 -3.97 -9.67 12.19
CA SER A 111 -4.88 -8.75 11.51
C SER A 111 -5.76 -7.90 12.45
N ASP A 112 -5.76 -8.19 13.74
CA ASP A 112 -6.37 -7.39 14.81
C ASP A 112 -5.41 -6.33 15.43
N GLY A 113 -4.18 -6.22 14.92
CA GLY A 113 -3.14 -5.30 15.40
C GLY A 113 -2.25 -5.86 16.52
N SER A 114 -2.57 -7.02 17.07
CA SER A 114 -1.80 -7.66 18.14
C SER A 114 -0.57 -8.42 17.63
N GLY A 115 0.34 -8.79 18.51
CA GLY A 115 1.43 -9.73 18.23
C GLY A 115 2.48 -9.20 17.23
N ARG A 116 2.86 -7.93 17.34
CA ARG A 116 3.88 -7.30 16.47
C ARG A 116 5.25 -7.95 16.63
N VAL A 117 5.86 -8.30 15.51
CA VAL A 117 7.20 -8.91 15.45
C VAL A 117 8.04 -8.19 14.39
N LYS A 118 9.19 -7.65 14.80
CA LYS A 118 10.21 -7.11 13.89
C LYS A 118 10.98 -8.25 13.24
N ILE A 119 11.11 -8.25 11.92
CA ILE A 119 11.86 -9.27 11.17
C ILE A 119 13.09 -8.73 10.47
N ALA A 120 13.13 -7.44 10.16
CA ALA A 120 14.31 -6.83 9.54
C ALA A 120 14.46 -5.35 9.90
N THR A 121 15.71 -4.93 10.07
CA THR A 121 16.13 -3.53 10.14
C THR A 121 16.60 -3.07 8.77
N ASN A 122 16.32 -1.82 8.41
CA ASN A 122 16.56 -1.26 7.09
C ASN A 122 15.95 -2.13 5.97
N GLY A 123 14.73 -2.63 6.21
CA GLY A 123 13.99 -3.48 5.27
C GLY A 123 12.92 -2.68 4.52
N ARG A 124 12.55 -3.17 3.33
CA ARG A 124 11.62 -2.53 2.41
C ARG A 124 10.77 -3.55 1.69
N GLU A 125 9.63 -3.13 1.17
CA GLU A 125 8.82 -3.83 0.19
C GLU A 125 8.45 -5.28 0.58
N PRO A 126 7.90 -5.51 1.79
CA PRO A 126 7.56 -6.87 2.20
C PRO A 126 6.39 -7.44 1.41
N CYS A 127 6.44 -8.75 1.13
CA CYS A 127 5.31 -9.50 0.60
C CYS A 127 5.28 -10.92 1.18
N TRP A 128 4.07 -11.50 1.25
CA TRP A 128 3.87 -12.87 1.72
C TRP A 128 4.16 -13.89 0.63
N SER A 129 4.67 -15.07 1.05
CA SER A 129 4.59 -16.27 0.20
C SER A 129 3.12 -16.71 0.03
N PRO A 130 2.77 -17.41 -1.08
CA PRO A 130 1.39 -17.80 -1.36
C PRO A 130 0.80 -18.74 -0.31
N ASP A 131 1.65 -19.49 0.41
CA ASP A 131 1.26 -20.36 1.52
C ASP A 131 1.19 -19.65 2.89
N GLY A 132 1.53 -18.35 2.95
CA GLY A 132 1.52 -17.57 4.16
C GLY A 132 2.60 -17.92 5.19
N THR A 133 3.58 -18.77 4.85
CA THR A 133 4.60 -19.25 5.78
C THR A 133 5.87 -18.43 5.79
N LYS A 134 6.08 -17.56 4.78
CA LYS A 134 7.28 -16.75 4.60
C LYS A 134 6.94 -15.30 4.25
N ILE A 135 7.88 -14.40 4.55
CA ILE A 135 7.84 -13.00 4.11
C ILE A 135 9.12 -12.71 3.34
N ALA A 136 8.98 -12.34 2.07
CA ALA A 136 10.08 -11.80 1.28
C ALA A 136 10.16 -10.28 1.47
N TYR A 137 11.36 -9.72 1.46
CA TYR A 137 11.60 -8.28 1.56
C TYR A 137 12.92 -7.89 0.91
N MET A 138 13.06 -6.63 0.56
CA MET A 138 14.31 -6.04 0.11
C MET A 138 15.01 -5.36 1.28
N LYS A 139 16.35 -5.23 1.25
CA LYS A 139 17.06 -4.29 2.15
C LYS A 139 17.20 -2.93 1.50
N GLY A 140 17.24 -1.88 2.33
CA GLY A 140 17.66 -0.56 1.87
C GLY A 140 19.11 -0.58 1.39
N GLU A 141 19.36 0.06 0.27
CA GLU A 141 20.71 0.16 -0.32
C GLU A 141 21.66 0.97 0.57
N PHE A 142 21.14 2.02 1.20
CA PHE A 142 21.91 2.93 2.05
C PHE A 142 21.60 2.68 3.53
N GLU A 143 22.59 2.86 4.38
CA GLU A 143 22.39 2.86 5.84
C GLU A 143 21.56 4.08 6.28
N LYS A 144 21.79 5.23 5.62
CA LYS A 144 21.01 6.44 5.87
C LYS A 144 19.61 6.31 5.31
N PHE A 145 18.62 6.73 6.10
CA PHE A 145 17.21 6.71 5.71
C PHE A 145 16.95 7.49 4.41
N THR A 146 16.13 6.90 3.53
CA THR A 146 15.55 7.57 2.37
C THR A 146 14.10 7.13 2.19
N TYR A 147 13.25 8.03 1.69
CA TYR A 147 11.87 7.71 1.30
C TYR A 147 11.79 6.94 -0.03
N SER A 148 12.83 6.99 -0.87
CA SER A 148 12.84 6.31 -2.16
C SER A 148 12.64 4.80 -1.98
N ASP A 149 11.48 4.29 -2.38
CA ASP A 149 11.10 2.89 -2.23
C ASP A 149 11.98 1.95 -3.07
N PHE A 150 12.48 2.43 -4.22
CA PHE A 150 13.38 1.70 -5.11
C PHE A 150 14.86 1.70 -4.66
N ALA A 151 15.26 2.45 -3.64
CA ALA A 151 16.64 2.41 -3.12
C ALA A 151 16.86 1.14 -2.30
N THR A 152 16.95 0.00 -3.01
CA THR A 152 16.99 -1.35 -2.42
C THR A 152 18.12 -2.19 -3.01
N LYS A 153 18.65 -3.13 -2.19
CA LYS A 153 19.71 -4.06 -2.58
C LYS A 153 19.52 -5.42 -1.91
N GLY A 154 19.51 -6.48 -2.72
CA GLY A 154 19.32 -7.86 -2.25
C GLY A 154 17.88 -8.16 -1.85
N LEU A 155 17.43 -9.36 -2.14
CA LEU A 155 16.13 -9.91 -1.76
C LEU A 155 16.34 -10.95 -0.67
N PHE A 156 15.56 -10.87 0.40
CA PHE A 156 15.65 -11.71 1.58
C PHE A 156 14.31 -12.38 1.87
N ILE A 157 14.36 -13.59 2.40
CA ILE A 157 13.17 -14.41 2.70
C ILE A 157 13.24 -14.85 4.15
N TYR A 158 12.33 -14.37 4.97
CA TYR A 158 12.15 -14.74 6.37
C TYR A 158 11.13 -15.88 6.48
N ASP A 159 11.47 -16.94 7.18
CA ASP A 159 10.60 -18.08 7.46
C ASP A 159 9.99 -17.94 8.88
N LEU A 160 8.66 -17.93 8.97
CA LEU A 160 7.94 -17.68 10.22
C LEU A 160 8.13 -18.81 11.24
N LYS A 161 8.31 -20.05 10.76
CA LYS A 161 8.45 -21.23 11.63
C LYS A 161 9.85 -21.29 12.24
N THR A 162 10.88 -21.17 11.41
CA THR A 162 12.27 -21.27 11.85
C THR A 162 12.82 -19.97 12.40
N LYS A 163 12.16 -18.83 12.12
CA LYS A 163 12.61 -17.45 12.42
C LYS A 163 13.96 -17.11 11.79
N GLN A 164 14.32 -17.76 10.72
CA GLN A 164 15.56 -17.54 10.00
C GLN A 164 15.31 -16.78 8.70
N THR A 165 16.31 -15.99 8.32
CA THR A 165 16.32 -15.28 7.04
C THR A 165 17.39 -15.88 6.12
N ARG A 166 17.02 -16.16 4.88
CA ARG A 166 17.97 -16.45 3.81
C ARG A 166 17.95 -15.32 2.78
N GLU A 167 19.08 -15.08 2.16
CA GLU A 167 19.14 -14.22 1.00
C GLU A 167 18.81 -15.01 -0.27
N HIS A 168 18.22 -14.35 -1.25
CA HIS A 168 17.96 -14.91 -2.57
C HIS A 168 19.24 -15.38 -3.26
N VAL A 169 19.17 -16.39 -4.12
CA VAL A 169 20.34 -16.93 -4.81
C VAL A 169 20.98 -15.92 -5.78
N ASN A 170 20.17 -15.13 -6.48
CA ASN A 170 20.65 -14.03 -7.33
C ASN A 170 21.03 -12.83 -6.45
N LYS A 171 22.33 -12.59 -6.28
CA LYS A 171 22.88 -11.49 -5.47
C LYS A 171 22.91 -10.14 -6.21
N GLY A 172 22.59 -10.13 -7.49
CA GLY A 172 22.53 -8.92 -8.32
C GLY A 172 21.17 -8.21 -8.32
N LEU A 173 20.23 -8.65 -7.48
CA LEU A 173 18.93 -8.00 -7.38
C LEU A 173 19.05 -6.68 -6.63
N GLU A 174 18.78 -5.57 -7.32
CA GLU A 174 18.86 -4.23 -6.77
C GLU A 174 17.81 -3.30 -7.41
N HIS A 175 17.50 -2.20 -6.73
CA HIS A 175 16.54 -1.17 -7.15
C HIS A 175 15.15 -1.72 -7.49
N LEU A 176 14.75 -2.79 -6.81
CA LEU A 176 13.42 -3.40 -6.93
C LEU A 176 12.46 -2.82 -5.90
N TYR A 177 11.20 -2.66 -6.27
CA TYR A 177 10.13 -2.25 -5.38
C TYR A 177 8.78 -2.82 -5.81
N THR A 178 7.80 -2.79 -4.90
CA THR A 178 6.49 -3.42 -5.03
C THR A 178 6.59 -4.90 -5.38
N LEU A 179 7.27 -5.62 -4.48
CA LEU A 179 7.49 -7.04 -4.61
C LEU A 179 6.19 -7.82 -4.43
N ASN A 180 5.92 -8.77 -5.31
CA ASN A 180 4.81 -9.71 -5.22
C ASN A 180 5.29 -11.13 -5.52
N TRP A 181 4.76 -12.10 -4.81
CA TRP A 181 5.06 -13.51 -5.04
C TRP A 181 3.93 -14.16 -5.83
N SER A 182 4.26 -14.96 -6.86
CA SER A 182 3.27 -15.66 -7.68
C SER A 182 2.54 -16.74 -6.88
N ALA A 183 1.29 -17.06 -7.27
CA ALA A 183 0.46 -18.03 -6.58
C ALA A 183 1.04 -19.46 -6.56
N ASP A 184 1.86 -19.82 -7.54
CA ASP A 184 2.59 -21.10 -7.61
C ASP A 184 3.91 -21.11 -6.81
N GLY A 185 4.30 -19.96 -6.24
CA GLY A 185 5.50 -19.80 -5.44
C GLY A 185 6.81 -19.75 -6.23
N LYS A 186 6.78 -19.80 -7.57
CA LYS A 186 7.98 -19.93 -8.41
C LYS A 186 8.57 -18.62 -8.88
N TRP A 187 7.80 -17.53 -8.81
CA TRP A 187 8.18 -16.24 -9.34
C TRP A 187 7.93 -15.11 -8.35
N PHE A 188 8.79 -14.11 -8.40
CA PHE A 188 8.47 -12.76 -7.93
C PHE A 188 8.16 -11.87 -9.11
N VAL A 189 7.26 -10.91 -8.92
CA VAL A 189 7.05 -9.79 -9.85
C VAL A 189 7.33 -8.49 -9.09
N ALA A 190 8.13 -7.62 -9.68
CA ALA A 190 8.51 -6.34 -9.07
C ALA A 190 8.80 -5.29 -10.14
N THR A 191 8.76 -4.02 -9.78
CA THR A 191 9.30 -2.95 -10.60
C THR A 191 10.79 -2.78 -10.30
N VAL A 192 11.62 -2.60 -11.33
CA VAL A 192 13.00 -2.13 -11.22
C VAL A 192 13.07 -0.67 -11.67
N HIS A 193 13.84 0.16 -10.94
CA HIS A 193 14.09 1.55 -11.33
C HIS A 193 15.60 1.85 -11.31
N ALA A 194 16.16 2.16 -12.47
CA ALA A 194 17.59 2.51 -12.64
C ALA A 194 18.55 1.49 -12.03
N GLY A 195 18.23 0.19 -12.11
CA GLY A 195 19.03 -0.93 -11.61
C GLY A 195 19.04 -2.11 -12.57
N MET A 196 19.95 -3.06 -12.38
CA MET A 196 20.03 -4.31 -13.17
C MET A 196 20.08 -4.07 -14.69
N ASN A 197 20.64 -2.95 -15.16
CA ASN A 197 20.64 -2.49 -16.57
C ASN A 197 19.28 -2.14 -17.14
N PHE A 198 18.27 -1.92 -16.33
CA PHE A 198 16.95 -1.40 -16.72
C PHE A 198 16.80 0.06 -16.30
N ARG A 199 16.01 0.81 -17.07
CA ARG A 199 15.62 2.17 -16.69
C ARG A 199 14.42 2.17 -15.76
N HIS A 200 13.33 1.52 -16.19
CA HIS A 200 12.09 1.43 -15.44
C HIS A 200 11.22 0.34 -16.07
N ASN A 201 11.19 -0.84 -15.48
CA ASN A 201 10.55 -2.01 -16.07
C ASN A 201 9.88 -2.86 -14.99
N ILE A 202 8.88 -3.64 -15.36
CA ILE A 202 8.28 -4.66 -14.50
C ILE A 202 8.90 -6.00 -14.86
N LEU A 203 9.52 -6.65 -13.87
CA LEU A 203 10.25 -7.91 -14.06
C LEU A 203 9.52 -9.07 -13.39
N ALA A 204 9.58 -10.24 -14.03
CA ALA A 204 9.39 -11.54 -13.39
C ALA A 204 10.76 -12.11 -13.02
N ILE A 205 10.93 -12.56 -11.77
CA ILE A 205 12.20 -13.03 -11.19
C ILE A 205 11.96 -14.44 -10.64
N GLU A 206 12.80 -15.41 -10.99
CA GLU A 206 12.72 -16.78 -10.44
C GLU A 206 12.85 -16.75 -8.92
N ALA A 207 11.95 -17.37 -8.15
CA ALA A 207 11.98 -17.33 -6.68
C ALA A 207 13.16 -18.10 -6.06
N ASP A 208 13.65 -19.13 -6.74
CA ASP A 208 14.81 -19.95 -6.30
C ASP A 208 15.86 -20.11 -7.40
N GLY A 209 15.86 -19.26 -8.43
CA GLY A 209 16.81 -19.26 -9.55
C GLY A 209 17.52 -17.93 -9.74
N ASN A 210 18.32 -17.82 -10.79
CA ASN A 210 19.10 -16.62 -11.09
C ASN A 210 18.51 -15.77 -12.21
N LYS A 211 17.47 -16.26 -12.90
CA LYS A 211 16.95 -15.59 -14.08
C LYS A 211 15.88 -14.57 -13.71
N PHE A 212 15.76 -13.57 -14.56
CA PHE A 212 14.65 -12.62 -14.54
C PHE A 212 14.31 -12.21 -15.97
N TYR A 213 13.07 -11.79 -16.18
CA TYR A 213 12.53 -11.47 -17.48
C TYR A 213 11.70 -10.20 -17.42
N ASP A 214 11.86 -9.35 -18.43
CA ASP A 214 11.05 -8.15 -18.59
C ASP A 214 9.67 -8.50 -19.13
N LEU A 215 8.62 -8.20 -18.38
CA LEU A 215 7.22 -8.46 -18.77
C LEU A 215 6.69 -7.50 -19.84
N LYS A 216 7.47 -6.49 -20.24
CA LYS A 216 7.09 -5.49 -21.26
C LYS A 216 5.80 -4.73 -20.91
N LEU A 217 5.58 -4.49 -19.63
CA LEU A 217 4.50 -3.67 -19.12
C LEU A 217 5.04 -2.28 -18.79
N ASP A 218 4.44 -1.25 -19.40
CA ASP A 218 4.77 0.15 -19.12
C ASP A 218 4.14 0.59 -17.81
N GLY A 219 4.92 1.20 -16.93
CA GLY A 219 4.47 1.68 -15.63
C GLY A 219 5.12 0.96 -14.47
N CYS A 220 4.44 0.89 -13.32
CA CYS A 220 5.05 0.40 -12.09
C CYS A 220 4.04 -0.19 -11.10
N ARG A 221 4.56 -0.72 -9.97
CA ARG A 221 3.79 -1.20 -8.83
C ARG A 221 2.83 -2.33 -9.21
N PRO A 222 3.35 -3.45 -9.78
CA PRO A 222 2.54 -4.60 -10.14
C PRO A 222 1.92 -5.25 -8.89
N ASN A 223 0.76 -5.90 -9.09
CA ASN A 223 0.13 -6.76 -8.10
C ASN A 223 -0.52 -7.95 -8.79
N LEU A 224 -0.16 -9.16 -8.39
CA LEU A 224 -0.68 -10.40 -8.97
C LEU A 224 -2.07 -10.72 -8.41
N SER A 225 -2.94 -11.27 -9.26
CA SER A 225 -4.23 -11.77 -8.81
C SER A 225 -4.08 -13.02 -7.94
N PRO A 226 -5.02 -13.28 -7.02
CA PRO A 226 -4.99 -14.47 -6.15
C PRO A 226 -4.91 -15.81 -6.88
N ASP A 227 -5.48 -15.89 -8.10
CA ASP A 227 -5.42 -17.09 -8.95
C ASP A 227 -4.12 -17.21 -9.77
N GLY A 228 -3.25 -16.18 -9.72
CA GLY A 228 -1.98 -16.12 -10.43
C GLY A 228 -2.08 -15.93 -11.94
N LYS A 229 -3.26 -15.60 -12.48
CA LYS A 229 -3.49 -15.50 -13.93
C LYS A 229 -3.56 -14.09 -14.46
N LYS A 230 -3.61 -13.09 -13.58
CA LYS A 230 -3.67 -11.68 -13.94
C LYS A 230 -2.66 -10.87 -13.14
N VAL A 231 -2.27 -9.75 -13.72
CA VAL A 231 -1.51 -8.70 -13.08
C VAL A 231 -2.24 -7.38 -13.22
N THR A 232 -2.24 -6.56 -12.18
CA THR A 232 -2.64 -5.15 -12.23
C THR A 232 -1.47 -4.27 -11.82
N TRP A 233 -1.41 -3.05 -12.34
CA TRP A 233 -0.33 -2.11 -12.04
C TRP A 233 -0.75 -0.65 -12.31
N GLY A 234 0.04 0.31 -11.86
CA GLY A 234 -0.06 1.69 -12.31
C GLY A 234 0.47 1.79 -13.74
N HIS A 235 -0.42 1.91 -14.72
CA HIS A 235 -0.07 2.08 -16.13
C HIS A 235 0.13 3.57 -16.41
N GLY A 236 1.39 4.01 -16.35
CA GLY A 236 1.75 5.42 -16.22
C GLY A 236 1.29 6.00 -14.89
N ASP A 237 1.12 7.33 -14.81
CA ASP A 237 0.71 8.03 -13.59
C ASP A 237 -0.83 8.09 -13.42
N TYR A 238 -1.60 7.73 -14.43
CA TYR A 238 -3.02 8.07 -14.52
C TYR A 238 -3.97 6.90 -14.67
N CYS A 239 -3.46 5.71 -14.94
CA CYS A 239 -4.30 4.55 -15.23
C CYS A 239 -4.03 3.38 -14.29
N ALA A 240 -5.05 2.58 -14.02
CA ALA A 240 -4.92 1.24 -13.46
C ALA A 240 -5.03 0.21 -14.58
N GLY A 241 -3.91 -0.41 -14.92
CA GLY A 241 -3.83 -1.44 -15.94
C GLY A 241 -4.14 -2.84 -15.39
N VAL A 242 -4.69 -3.70 -16.24
CA VAL A 242 -4.88 -5.13 -16.00
C VAL A 242 -4.42 -5.89 -17.25
N ALA A 243 -3.71 -7.00 -17.06
CA ALA A 243 -3.31 -7.92 -18.11
C ALA A 243 -3.45 -9.36 -17.67
N ASP A 244 -3.53 -10.28 -18.65
CA ASP A 244 -3.29 -11.70 -18.39
C ASP A 244 -1.80 -11.93 -18.18
N ILE A 245 -1.41 -12.79 -17.24
CA ILE A 245 -0.03 -13.20 -17.02
C ILE A 245 0.07 -14.72 -17.10
N ASP A 246 1.10 -15.20 -17.78
CA ASP A 246 1.38 -16.64 -17.92
C ASP A 246 2.82 -16.94 -17.50
N PHE A 247 2.96 -17.78 -16.49
CA PHE A 247 4.22 -18.30 -15.95
C PHE A 247 4.51 -19.75 -16.39
N SER A 248 3.66 -20.37 -17.18
CA SER A 248 3.80 -21.77 -17.57
C SER A 248 4.88 -22.03 -18.62
N GLY A 249 5.22 -21.01 -19.41
CA GLY A 249 6.28 -21.07 -20.42
C GLY A 249 7.69 -20.94 -19.86
N ALA A 250 8.68 -21.11 -20.73
CA ALA A 250 10.09 -20.87 -20.39
C ALA A 250 10.39 -19.40 -20.04
N VAL A 251 9.58 -18.49 -20.56
CA VAL A 251 9.64 -17.03 -20.32
C VAL A 251 8.25 -16.56 -19.93
N PRO A 252 8.08 -15.92 -18.77
CA PRO A 252 6.82 -15.30 -18.39
C PRO A 252 6.37 -14.23 -19.39
N THR A 253 5.07 -14.18 -19.66
CA THR A 253 4.48 -13.24 -20.62
C THR A 253 3.27 -12.53 -20.03
N ALA A 254 3.06 -11.27 -20.45
CA ALA A 254 1.86 -10.52 -20.15
C ALA A 254 1.16 -10.13 -21.47
N THR A 255 -0.16 -10.32 -21.53
CA THR A 255 -0.98 -10.09 -22.74
C THR A 255 -2.33 -9.48 -22.37
N ASN A 256 -3.14 -9.11 -23.40
CA ASN A 256 -4.50 -8.59 -23.21
C ASN A 256 -4.55 -7.38 -22.23
N ILE A 257 -3.67 -6.40 -22.45
CA ILE A 257 -3.55 -5.19 -21.64
C ILE A 257 -4.80 -4.31 -21.82
N ILE A 258 -5.44 -3.95 -20.71
CA ILE A 258 -6.56 -3.01 -20.68
C ILE A 258 -6.41 -2.02 -19.52
N ASP A 259 -6.92 -0.80 -19.66
CA ASP A 259 -7.07 0.16 -18.56
C ASP A 259 -8.48 0.06 -17.99
N VAL A 260 -8.54 -0.32 -16.70
CA VAL A 260 -9.81 -0.44 -15.96
C VAL A 260 -10.21 0.89 -15.34
N VAL A 261 -9.24 1.66 -14.85
CA VAL A 261 -9.45 3.02 -14.34
C VAL A 261 -8.57 3.97 -15.11
N GLU A 262 -9.15 5.06 -15.58
CA GLU A 262 -8.44 6.15 -16.22
C GLU A 262 -8.67 7.45 -15.45
N SER A 263 -7.61 8.16 -15.17
CA SER A 263 -7.60 9.53 -14.67
C SER A 263 -6.93 10.44 -15.69
N LYS A 264 -6.90 11.73 -15.41
CA LYS A 264 -6.21 12.73 -16.22
C LYS A 264 -5.45 13.69 -15.31
N ASN A 265 -4.31 14.21 -15.81
CA ASN A 265 -3.57 15.27 -15.13
C ASN A 265 -4.54 16.41 -14.69
N PRO A 266 -4.55 16.82 -13.41
CA PRO A 266 -3.53 16.57 -12.39
C PRO A 266 -3.87 15.43 -11.40
N ILE A 267 -4.75 14.50 -11.70
CA ILE A 267 -5.17 13.46 -10.77
C ILE A 267 -4.46 12.14 -11.10
N GLU A 268 -3.62 11.68 -10.19
CA GLU A 268 -2.82 10.45 -10.32
C GLU A 268 -3.55 9.23 -9.75
N THR A 269 -3.20 8.03 -10.24
CA THR A 269 -3.76 6.73 -9.86
C THR A 269 -2.61 5.74 -9.63
N TYR A 270 -2.52 5.18 -8.39
CA TYR A 270 -1.46 4.25 -7.98
C TYR A 270 -1.96 3.15 -7.03
N HIS A 271 -1.07 2.22 -6.65
CA HIS A 271 -1.26 1.20 -5.61
C HIS A 271 -2.46 0.26 -5.87
N VAL A 272 -2.55 -0.25 -7.09
CA VAL A 272 -3.68 -1.08 -7.51
C VAL A 272 -3.52 -2.50 -6.97
N THR A 273 -4.53 -3.05 -6.28
CA THR A 273 -4.51 -4.42 -5.76
C THR A 273 -5.85 -5.15 -5.96
N TRP A 274 -5.79 -6.49 -6.10
CA TRP A 274 -6.95 -7.34 -6.33
C TRP A 274 -7.72 -7.67 -5.06
N SER A 275 -9.06 -7.69 -5.16
CA SER A 275 -9.87 -8.35 -4.13
C SER A 275 -9.68 -9.87 -4.16
N PRO A 276 -9.92 -10.59 -3.02
CA PRO A 276 -9.69 -12.03 -2.94
C PRO A 276 -10.48 -12.86 -3.95
N ASP A 277 -11.65 -12.40 -4.39
CA ASP A 277 -12.50 -13.04 -5.39
C ASP A 277 -12.37 -12.44 -6.80
N MET A 278 -11.42 -11.51 -6.98
CA MET A 278 -11.12 -10.81 -8.24
C MET A 278 -12.30 -10.01 -8.84
N LYS A 279 -13.29 -9.66 -8.03
CA LYS A 279 -14.41 -8.81 -8.48
C LYS A 279 -14.04 -7.33 -8.50
N TYR A 280 -13.18 -6.92 -7.57
CA TYR A 280 -12.85 -5.52 -7.36
C TYR A 280 -11.34 -5.30 -7.33
N LEU A 281 -10.95 -4.05 -7.61
CA LEU A 281 -9.61 -3.53 -7.38
C LEU A 281 -9.70 -2.44 -6.32
N THR A 282 -8.72 -2.37 -5.38
CA THR A 282 -8.47 -1.13 -4.65
C THR A 282 -7.31 -0.38 -5.29
N PHE A 283 -7.32 0.92 -5.15
CA PHE A 283 -6.26 1.79 -5.63
C PHE A 283 -6.26 3.12 -4.86
N THR A 284 -5.23 3.92 -5.03
CA THR A 284 -5.21 5.29 -4.56
C THR A 284 -5.36 6.27 -5.71
N LYS A 285 -6.07 7.36 -5.43
CA LYS A 285 -6.29 8.45 -6.37
C LYS A 285 -6.13 9.78 -5.66
N GLY A 286 -5.35 10.67 -6.23
CA GLY A 286 -5.12 11.98 -5.62
C GLY A 286 -4.48 12.99 -6.56
N PRO A 287 -4.41 14.26 -6.13
CA PRO A 287 -3.81 15.30 -6.95
C PRO A 287 -2.31 15.09 -7.12
N LYS A 288 -1.82 15.34 -8.33
CA LYS A 288 -0.39 15.48 -8.59
C LYS A 288 0.14 16.67 -7.79
N PHE A 289 1.16 16.42 -7.01
CA PHE A 289 1.74 17.47 -6.19
C PHE A 289 2.50 18.48 -7.05
N LYS A 290 1.99 19.71 -7.09
CA LYS A 290 2.70 20.85 -7.68
C LYS A 290 3.35 21.64 -6.56
N GLY A 291 4.67 21.48 -6.34
CA GLY A 291 5.36 22.43 -5.50
C GLY A 291 6.46 21.91 -4.58
N LYS A 292 7.10 22.86 -3.89
CA LYS A 292 8.27 22.69 -3.02
C LYS A 292 8.00 21.92 -1.72
N SER A 293 6.75 21.61 -1.38
CA SER A 293 6.36 21.05 -0.09
C SER A 293 6.87 19.64 0.14
N LEU A 294 6.98 18.82 -0.89
CA LEU A 294 7.48 17.44 -0.77
C LEU A 294 9.01 17.33 -0.91
N LYS A 295 9.75 18.44 -1.02
CA LYS A 295 11.22 18.43 -1.14
C LYS A 295 11.76 17.43 -2.20
N GLY A 296 11.05 17.26 -3.31
CA GLY A 296 11.39 16.33 -4.38
C GLY A 296 10.94 14.88 -4.12
N LEU A 297 10.19 14.63 -3.04
CA LEU A 297 9.56 13.33 -2.80
C LEU A 297 8.29 13.16 -3.62
N LEU A 298 8.00 11.93 -3.99
CA LEU A 298 6.81 11.59 -4.77
C LEU A 298 5.64 11.22 -3.82
N PRO A 299 4.41 11.68 -4.11
CA PRO A 299 3.27 11.47 -3.23
C PRO A 299 2.91 9.98 -3.04
N GLU A 300 3.24 9.15 -4.02
CA GLU A 300 2.98 7.71 -3.97
C GLU A 300 3.97 6.93 -3.08
N PHE A 301 5.06 7.54 -2.60
CA PHE A 301 5.99 6.84 -1.70
C PHE A 301 5.35 6.58 -0.32
N PRO A 302 5.59 5.40 0.29
CA PRO A 302 5.16 5.11 1.65
C PRO A 302 5.69 6.15 2.65
N GLY A 303 4.81 6.67 3.53
CA GLY A 303 5.19 7.65 4.55
C GLY A 303 5.39 9.08 4.04
N VAL A 304 5.12 9.36 2.78
CA VAL A 304 5.09 10.73 2.24
C VAL A 304 3.67 11.28 2.35
N GLU A 305 3.52 12.43 3.02
CA GLU A 305 2.22 13.08 3.12
C GLU A 305 1.75 13.56 1.75
N ALA A 306 0.55 13.16 1.38
CA ALA A 306 -0.11 13.51 0.13
C ALA A 306 -1.59 13.86 0.42
N PRO A 307 -1.88 15.06 0.96
CA PRO A 307 -3.23 15.47 1.32
C PRO A 307 -4.19 15.39 0.12
N GLY A 308 -5.38 14.82 0.37
CA GLY A 308 -6.38 14.62 -0.69
C GLY A 308 -6.19 13.34 -1.52
N TRP A 309 -5.18 12.50 -1.17
CA TRP A 309 -5.10 11.15 -1.72
C TRP A 309 -6.08 10.24 -0.98
N ASN A 310 -6.93 9.58 -1.74
CA ASN A 310 -8.00 8.74 -1.24
C ASN A 310 -7.84 7.29 -1.67
N VAL A 311 -8.25 6.37 -0.80
CA VAL A 311 -8.47 4.97 -1.17
C VAL A 311 -9.76 4.88 -1.97
N CYS A 312 -9.70 4.19 -3.09
CA CYS A 312 -10.81 3.96 -4.00
C CYS A 312 -10.98 2.46 -4.25
N VAL A 313 -12.20 2.08 -4.66
CA VAL A 313 -12.53 0.73 -5.13
C VAL A 313 -13.11 0.82 -6.53
N ALA A 314 -12.68 -0.06 -7.43
CA ALA A 314 -13.22 -0.19 -8.78
C ALA A 314 -13.77 -1.60 -9.04
N ASP A 315 -14.77 -1.69 -9.91
CA ASP A 315 -15.19 -2.95 -10.53
C ASP A 315 -14.06 -3.42 -11.47
N ALA A 316 -13.55 -4.62 -11.27
CA ALA A 316 -12.41 -5.14 -12.04
C ALA A 316 -12.72 -5.43 -13.51
N LYS A 317 -14.01 -5.40 -13.90
CA LYS A 317 -14.48 -5.75 -15.26
C LYS A 317 -15.14 -4.58 -15.99
N LYS A 318 -15.55 -3.53 -15.27
CA LYS A 318 -16.26 -2.39 -15.83
C LYS A 318 -15.37 -1.15 -15.82
N LYS A 319 -14.97 -0.71 -17.01
CA LYS A 319 -14.11 0.47 -17.17
C LYS A 319 -14.68 1.70 -16.48
N ASN A 320 -13.85 2.38 -15.72
CA ASN A 320 -14.17 3.63 -15.00
C ASN A 320 -15.36 3.54 -14.03
N ARG A 321 -15.75 2.33 -13.58
CA ARG A 321 -16.72 2.13 -12.51
C ARG A 321 -15.98 2.03 -11.18
N TRP A 322 -15.84 3.14 -10.49
CA TRP A 322 -15.10 3.23 -9.24
C TRP A 322 -15.76 4.21 -8.25
N VAL A 323 -15.39 4.11 -6.97
CA VAL A 323 -15.84 5.00 -5.89
C VAL A 323 -14.73 5.22 -4.89
N ALA A 324 -14.57 6.47 -4.38
CA ALA A 324 -13.71 6.78 -3.25
C ALA A 324 -14.36 6.29 -1.95
N ILE A 325 -13.59 5.60 -1.11
CA ILE A 325 -14.07 5.09 0.19
C ILE A 325 -13.45 5.82 1.38
N THR A 326 -12.47 6.69 1.15
CA THR A 326 -11.96 7.68 2.11
C THR A 326 -12.11 9.06 1.51
N THR A 327 -12.55 10.05 2.33
CA THR A 327 -12.88 11.41 1.84
C THR A 327 -12.51 12.49 2.85
N ASP A 328 -11.70 12.16 3.86
CA ASP A 328 -11.32 13.03 4.97
C ASP A 328 -10.26 14.10 4.61
N GLY A 329 -9.81 14.13 3.36
CA GLY A 329 -8.80 15.09 2.87
C GLY A 329 -7.38 14.81 3.36
N ARG A 330 -7.17 13.73 4.09
CA ARG A 330 -5.85 13.28 4.59
C ARG A 330 -5.09 12.49 3.53
N SER A 331 -3.93 11.96 3.89
CA SER A 331 -3.17 11.03 3.07
C SER A 331 -3.63 9.61 3.37
N ASN A 332 -4.45 9.02 2.50
CA ASN A 332 -4.91 7.63 2.62
C ASN A 332 -4.36 6.84 1.44
N LYS A 333 -3.41 5.92 1.69
CA LYS A 333 -2.64 5.27 0.61
C LYS A 333 -2.38 3.79 0.86
N GLN A 334 -1.76 3.13 -0.12
CA GLN A 334 -1.31 1.73 -0.05
C GLN A 334 -2.39 0.73 0.37
N PRO A 335 -3.62 0.79 -0.22
CA PRO A 335 -4.70 -0.11 0.18
C PRO A 335 -4.41 -1.55 -0.23
N CYS A 336 -4.78 -2.48 0.63
CA CYS A 336 -4.79 -3.91 0.33
C CYS A 336 -6.05 -4.58 0.90
N TRP A 337 -6.56 -5.58 0.19
CA TRP A 337 -7.70 -6.38 0.64
C TRP A 337 -7.28 -7.38 1.72
N VAL A 338 -8.07 -7.48 2.77
CA VAL A 338 -7.93 -8.47 3.86
C VAL A 338 -9.01 -9.52 3.67
N VAL A 339 -8.58 -10.77 3.52
CA VAL A 339 -9.50 -11.91 3.47
C VAL A 339 -10.22 -12.04 4.81
N VAL A 340 -11.56 -12.09 4.76
CA VAL A 340 -12.38 -12.47 5.93
C VAL A 340 -12.91 -13.86 5.65
N ALA A 341 -12.53 -14.83 6.52
CA ALA A 341 -12.99 -16.19 6.38
C ALA A 341 -14.51 -16.28 6.53
N MET A 342 -15.16 -16.99 5.63
CA MET A 342 -16.59 -17.29 5.78
C MET A 342 -16.80 -18.12 7.05
N PRO A 343 -17.78 -17.81 7.90
CA PRO A 343 -18.17 -18.72 8.97
C PRO A 343 -18.54 -20.05 8.35
N LYS A 344 -17.88 -21.14 8.79
CA LYS A 344 -18.24 -22.50 8.35
C LYS A 344 -19.73 -22.66 8.59
N ARG A 345 -20.54 -22.86 7.53
CA ARG A 345 -21.94 -23.25 7.69
C ARG A 345 -21.97 -24.48 8.59
N LYS A 346 -22.62 -24.37 9.76
CA LYS A 346 -22.94 -25.55 10.56
C LYS A 346 -23.68 -26.50 9.62
N GLN A 347 -23.12 -27.67 9.36
CA GLN A 347 -23.88 -28.73 8.74
C GLN A 347 -25.01 -29.06 9.74
N GLU A 348 -26.22 -28.61 9.41
CA GLU A 348 -27.41 -29.13 10.10
C GLU A 348 -27.44 -30.60 9.83
N GLY A 349 -27.17 -31.37 10.90
CA GLY A 349 -27.23 -32.83 10.86
C GLY A 349 -28.59 -33.24 10.35
N ARG A 350 -28.62 -33.91 9.20
CA ARG A 350 -29.77 -34.74 8.84
C ARG A 350 -30.00 -35.71 10.00
N LYS A 351 -31.05 -35.49 10.77
CA LYS A 351 -31.60 -36.54 11.60
C LYS A 351 -32.26 -37.54 10.64
N GLU A 352 -31.69 -38.72 10.58
CA GLU A 352 -32.39 -39.89 10.07
C GLU A 352 -33.53 -40.32 11.01
#